data_e0558e5d5fba4447e0099ef3d82bb13e
#
_entry.id   e0558e5d5fba4447e0099ef3d82bb13e
#
_cell.length_a   1.000
_cell.length_b   1.000
_cell.length_c   1.000
_cell.angle_alpha   90.00
_cell.angle_beta   90.00
_cell.angle_gamma   90.00
#
_symmetry.space_group_name_H-M   'P 1'
#
loop_
_entity.id
_entity.type
_entity.pdbx_description
1 polymer ?
#
loop_
_entity_poly.entity_id
_entity_poly.type
_entity_poly.pdbx_seq_one_letter_code
_entity_poly.pdbx_strand_id
1 'polypeptide(L)'
;SLKDYQATTFDTADAVGTTAKQIQNSTADWMRLGESMNQAAESAKDANVLLNVSEFEGIDEATESLVSMSQAYKDLDKMDIIDVLNNIGNNYSISTDGLATALKDSASALVTANNDLNEAVSLTTAGNAITQDPSKVGAGLRTISLRLVGTEEAKQELSDLGEETDGMITTVSKLRDTIMDATKAASSDGKGFDILDSNGNYKSTYEIMQGLADLYDNIVKKDKELGTNNLNLLLETIAGKNRSNIAASILQNRDMLRSVYEDAQNSEGSAEKELNSYLDSIDGKMAQLENRAQEFWFKVIDSETI
;
A
#
# COMPACT_ATOMS: atom_id res chain seq x y z
N SER A 1 -32.78 -9.59 14.42
CA SER A 1 -33.32 -8.56 15.33
C SER A 1 -32.20 -7.70 15.90
N LEU A 2 -32.51 -6.60 16.58
CA LEU A 2 -31.52 -5.76 17.27
C LEU A 2 -30.74 -6.57 18.32
N LYS A 3 -31.42 -7.49 19.03
CA LYS A 3 -30.79 -8.40 20.01
C LYS A 3 -29.80 -9.37 19.36
N ASP A 4 -30.12 -9.90 18.18
CA ASP A 4 -29.22 -10.81 17.46
C ASP A 4 -27.98 -10.05 17.00
N TYR A 5 -28.14 -8.81 16.48
CA TYR A 5 -27.02 -7.95 16.09
C TYR A 5 -26.11 -7.66 17.29
N GLN A 6 -26.67 -7.34 18.45
CA GLN A 6 -25.89 -7.05 19.65
C GLN A 6 -25.11 -8.29 20.13
N ALA A 7 -25.75 -9.46 20.17
CA ALA A 7 -25.08 -10.71 20.54
C ALA A 7 -23.91 -11.01 19.58
N THR A 8 -24.15 -10.92 18.27
CA THR A 8 -23.10 -11.10 17.25
C THR A 8 -21.96 -10.10 17.43
N THR A 9 -22.27 -8.86 17.84
CA THR A 9 -21.24 -7.81 18.06
C THR A 9 -20.31 -8.18 19.23
N PHE A 10 -20.83 -8.73 20.32
CA PHE A 10 -19.99 -9.19 21.44
C PHE A 10 -19.12 -10.39 21.04
N ASP A 11 -19.70 -11.36 20.32
CA ASP A 11 -18.94 -12.52 19.81
C ASP A 11 -17.81 -12.08 18.84
N THR A 12 -18.11 -11.14 17.95
CA THR A 12 -17.12 -10.57 17.03
C THR A 12 -16.02 -9.83 17.77
N ALA A 13 -16.38 -9.02 18.75
CA ALA A 13 -15.42 -8.28 19.57
C ALA A 13 -14.46 -9.21 20.33
N ASP A 14 -14.98 -10.30 20.90
CA ASP A 14 -14.16 -11.35 21.57
C ASP A 14 -13.21 -12.03 20.57
N ALA A 15 -13.71 -12.35 19.37
CA ALA A 15 -12.94 -13.04 18.33
C ALA A 15 -11.75 -12.24 17.81
N VAL A 16 -11.84 -10.90 17.80
CA VAL A 16 -10.76 -10.02 17.33
C VAL A 16 -10.05 -9.26 18.47
N GLY A 17 -10.39 -9.50 19.72
CA GLY A 17 -9.71 -8.92 20.87
C GLY A 17 -9.98 -7.42 21.04
N THR A 18 -11.24 -7.00 20.89
CA THR A 18 -11.68 -5.61 21.06
C THR A 18 -12.97 -5.52 21.88
N THR A 19 -13.61 -4.36 21.94
CA THR A 19 -14.89 -4.18 22.63
C THR A 19 -16.06 -4.08 21.65
N ALA A 20 -17.26 -4.51 22.09
CA ALA A 20 -18.48 -4.38 21.29
C ALA A 20 -18.74 -2.94 20.87
N LYS A 21 -18.44 -1.94 21.71
CA LYS A 21 -18.55 -0.53 21.38
C LYS A 21 -17.66 -0.14 20.21
N GLN A 22 -16.43 -0.64 20.15
CA GLN A 22 -15.50 -0.36 19.05
C GLN A 22 -15.98 -0.99 17.74
N ILE A 23 -16.46 -2.23 17.76
CA ILE A 23 -17.10 -2.86 16.59
C ILE A 23 -18.31 -2.04 16.11
N GLN A 24 -19.19 -1.58 17.03
CA GLN A 24 -20.36 -0.78 16.65
C GLN A 24 -19.99 0.55 16.00
N ASN A 25 -19.00 1.24 16.54
CA ASN A 25 -18.52 2.52 15.99
C ASN A 25 -17.94 2.32 14.59
N SER A 26 -17.04 1.35 14.43
CA SER A 26 -16.45 1.01 13.14
C SER A 26 -17.51 0.55 12.13
N THR A 27 -18.50 -0.26 12.54
CA THR A 27 -19.63 -0.63 11.68
C THR A 27 -20.39 0.61 11.18
N ALA A 28 -20.64 1.58 12.05
CA ALA A 28 -21.33 2.81 11.64
C ALA A 28 -20.52 3.61 10.59
N ASP A 29 -19.20 3.60 10.65
CA ASP A 29 -18.35 4.28 9.67
C ASP A 29 -18.42 3.58 8.30
N TRP A 30 -18.37 2.26 8.26
CA TRP A 30 -18.53 1.49 7.02
C TRP A 30 -19.92 1.66 6.40
N MET A 31 -20.98 1.74 7.23
CA MET A 31 -22.33 2.05 6.74
C MET A 31 -22.45 3.45 6.11
N ARG A 32 -21.72 4.45 6.63
CA ARG A 32 -21.65 5.79 6.02
C ARG A 32 -20.98 5.78 4.65
N LEU A 33 -20.15 4.77 4.37
CA LEU A 33 -19.52 4.54 3.07
C LEU A 33 -20.44 3.77 2.09
N GLY A 34 -21.66 3.42 2.52
CA GLY A 34 -22.69 2.80 1.69
C GLY A 34 -22.79 1.29 1.81
N GLU A 35 -22.04 0.65 2.71
CA GLU A 35 -22.17 -0.79 2.97
C GLU A 35 -23.49 -1.11 3.68
N SER A 36 -24.06 -2.27 3.39
CA SER A 36 -25.16 -2.82 4.18
C SER A 36 -24.69 -3.15 5.59
N MET A 37 -25.61 -3.25 6.56
CA MET A 37 -25.25 -3.55 7.96
C MET A 37 -24.39 -4.82 8.09
N ASN A 38 -24.68 -5.88 7.34
CA ASN A 38 -23.92 -7.12 7.43
C ASN A 38 -22.49 -6.96 6.85
N GLN A 39 -22.37 -6.29 5.69
CA GLN A 39 -21.09 -5.99 5.09
C GLN A 39 -20.26 -5.06 5.99
N ALA A 40 -20.87 -4.01 6.53
CA ALA A 40 -20.24 -3.08 7.43
C ALA A 40 -19.74 -3.74 8.73
N ALA A 41 -20.46 -4.74 9.26
CA ALA A 41 -20.04 -5.50 10.42
C ALA A 41 -18.81 -6.38 10.14
N GLU A 42 -18.76 -7.03 8.97
CA GLU A 42 -17.56 -7.79 8.54
C GLU A 42 -16.39 -6.84 8.28
N SER A 43 -16.62 -5.73 7.60
CA SER A 43 -15.58 -4.71 7.36
C SER A 43 -15.04 -4.10 8.66
N ALA A 44 -15.90 -3.90 9.65
CA ALA A 44 -15.50 -3.46 10.99
C ALA A 44 -14.65 -4.51 11.71
N LYS A 45 -14.98 -5.79 11.57
CA LYS A 45 -14.18 -6.90 12.06
C LYS A 45 -12.78 -6.87 11.44
N ASP A 46 -12.69 -6.79 10.11
CA ASP A 46 -11.42 -6.77 9.39
C ASP A 46 -10.57 -5.56 9.77
N ALA A 47 -11.17 -4.36 9.91
CA ALA A 47 -10.46 -3.17 10.38
C ALA A 47 -9.91 -3.33 11.81
N ASN A 48 -10.62 -4.04 12.70
CA ASN A 48 -10.13 -4.35 14.03
C ASN A 48 -9.03 -5.44 14.00
N VAL A 49 -9.06 -6.38 13.07
CA VAL A 49 -7.92 -7.28 12.82
C VAL A 49 -6.70 -6.47 12.42
N LEU A 50 -6.82 -5.60 11.43
CA LEU A 50 -5.72 -4.74 10.99
C LEU A 50 -5.15 -3.92 12.16
N LEU A 51 -5.99 -3.31 13.00
CA LEU A 51 -5.55 -2.58 14.17
C LEU A 51 -4.70 -3.44 15.11
N ASN A 52 -5.15 -4.67 15.39
CA ASN A 52 -4.52 -5.54 16.38
C ASN A 52 -3.28 -6.29 15.87
N VAL A 53 -3.05 -6.29 14.54
CA VAL A 53 -1.85 -6.89 13.91
C VAL A 53 -0.95 -5.81 13.28
N SER A 54 -1.06 -4.57 13.75
CA SER A 54 -0.30 -3.41 13.25
C SER A 54 0.05 -2.47 14.39
N GLU A 55 0.79 -1.43 14.07
CA GLU A 55 1.22 -0.38 14.99
C GLU A 55 0.28 0.84 14.96
N PHE A 56 -0.92 0.73 14.36
CA PHE A 56 -1.91 1.81 14.40
C PHE A 56 -2.33 2.15 15.83
N GLU A 57 -2.42 3.44 16.14
CA GLU A 57 -2.84 3.91 17.46
C GLU A 57 -4.36 3.81 17.69
N GLY A 58 -5.14 3.79 16.59
CA GLY A 58 -6.59 3.79 16.68
C GLY A 58 -7.32 3.18 15.50
N ILE A 59 -8.58 2.78 15.75
CA ILE A 59 -9.43 2.13 14.76
C ILE A 59 -9.75 3.05 13.57
N ASP A 60 -9.79 4.35 13.77
CA ASP A 60 -10.13 5.31 12.72
C ASP A 60 -9.06 5.30 11.62
N GLU A 61 -7.77 5.32 11.99
CA GLU A 61 -6.65 5.27 11.05
C GLU A 61 -6.58 3.93 10.30
N ALA A 62 -6.78 2.82 11.01
CA ALA A 62 -6.83 1.49 10.42
C ALA A 62 -8.01 1.37 9.43
N THR A 63 -9.19 1.89 9.81
CA THR A 63 -10.38 1.91 8.96
C THR A 63 -10.15 2.75 7.69
N GLU A 64 -9.66 3.97 7.82
CA GLU A 64 -9.37 4.85 6.67
C GLU A 64 -8.38 4.23 5.68
N SER A 65 -7.33 3.61 6.21
CA SER A 65 -6.32 2.93 5.39
C SER A 65 -6.90 1.73 4.66
N LEU A 66 -7.68 0.89 5.34
CA LEU A 66 -8.33 -0.27 4.74
C LEU A 66 -9.38 0.14 3.69
N VAL A 67 -10.15 1.21 3.95
CA VAL A 67 -11.09 1.80 2.98
C VAL A 67 -10.35 2.21 1.71
N SER A 68 -9.28 2.98 1.83
CA SER A 68 -8.51 3.45 0.68
C SER A 68 -8.00 2.29 -0.18
N MET A 69 -7.41 1.28 0.45
CA MET A 69 -6.87 0.12 -0.26
C MET A 69 -7.96 -0.76 -0.87
N SER A 70 -9.05 -1.03 -0.15
CA SER A 70 -10.17 -1.84 -0.70
C SER A 70 -10.93 -1.13 -1.82
N GLN A 71 -10.94 0.19 -1.85
CA GLN A 71 -11.48 0.95 -2.98
C GLN A 71 -10.55 0.95 -4.20
N ALA A 72 -9.25 0.89 -3.99
CA ALA A 72 -8.27 0.78 -5.08
C ALA A 72 -8.20 -0.65 -5.64
N TYR A 73 -8.10 -1.66 -4.78
CA TYR A 73 -7.95 -3.08 -5.13
C TYR A 73 -9.27 -3.84 -4.93
N LYS A 74 -10.30 -3.48 -5.71
CA LYS A 74 -11.70 -3.93 -5.54
C LYS A 74 -11.92 -5.43 -5.69
N ASP A 75 -11.01 -6.11 -6.36
CA ASP A 75 -11.10 -7.56 -6.63
C ASP A 75 -10.49 -8.40 -5.49
N LEU A 76 -9.90 -7.77 -4.48
CA LEU A 76 -9.33 -8.42 -3.30
C LEU A 76 -10.27 -8.33 -2.11
N ASP A 77 -10.31 -9.41 -1.32
CA ASP A 77 -10.93 -9.38 -0.01
C ASP A 77 -10.08 -8.54 0.96
N LYS A 78 -10.74 -7.90 1.94
CA LYS A 78 -10.04 -7.05 2.92
C LYS A 78 -8.99 -7.83 3.72
N MET A 79 -9.28 -9.10 4.05
CA MET A 79 -8.32 -9.95 4.75
C MET A 79 -7.09 -10.27 3.89
N ASP A 80 -7.21 -10.47 2.58
CA ASP A 80 -6.07 -10.64 1.70
C ASP A 80 -5.15 -9.41 1.71
N ILE A 81 -5.76 -8.21 1.72
CA ILE A 81 -5.01 -6.95 1.85
C ILE A 81 -4.26 -6.91 3.18
N ILE A 82 -4.93 -7.25 4.28
CA ILE A 82 -4.34 -7.25 5.63
C ILE A 82 -3.20 -8.27 5.73
N ASP A 83 -3.38 -9.46 5.18
CA ASP A 83 -2.35 -10.51 5.15
C ASP A 83 -1.08 -10.05 4.44
N VAL A 84 -1.21 -9.40 3.29
CA VAL A 84 -0.07 -8.83 2.54
C VAL A 84 0.64 -7.77 3.37
N LEU A 85 -0.08 -6.81 3.95
CA LEU A 85 0.51 -5.74 4.76
C LEU A 85 1.22 -6.30 6.00
N ASN A 86 0.58 -7.22 6.70
CA ASN A 86 1.11 -7.84 7.90
C ASN A 86 2.36 -8.69 7.60
N ASN A 87 2.32 -9.53 6.57
CA ASN A 87 3.47 -10.35 6.20
C ASN A 87 4.69 -9.51 5.86
N ILE A 88 4.50 -8.45 5.06
CA ILE A 88 5.61 -7.59 4.66
C ILE A 88 6.08 -6.70 5.84
N GLY A 89 5.16 -6.16 6.63
CA GLY A 89 5.47 -5.37 7.83
C GLY A 89 6.33 -6.13 8.84
N ASN A 90 6.07 -7.44 9.01
CA ASN A 90 6.81 -8.29 9.93
C ASN A 90 8.19 -8.74 9.42
N ASN A 91 8.41 -8.75 8.12
CA ASN A 91 9.64 -9.31 7.53
C ASN A 91 10.61 -8.26 6.98
N TYR A 92 10.18 -7.00 6.85
CA TYR A 92 10.98 -5.93 6.26
C TYR A 92 11.03 -4.69 7.16
N SER A 93 11.92 -3.74 6.84
CA SER A 93 12.10 -2.50 7.63
C SER A 93 11.08 -1.41 7.28
N ILE A 94 9.82 -1.79 7.27
CA ILE A 94 8.64 -0.91 7.20
C ILE A 94 7.56 -1.57 8.02
N SER A 95 6.88 -0.82 8.89
CA SER A 95 5.79 -1.35 9.70
C SER A 95 4.49 -1.55 8.89
N THR A 96 3.56 -2.35 9.43
CA THR A 96 2.27 -2.61 8.77
C THR A 96 1.47 -1.31 8.58
N ASP A 97 1.42 -0.44 9.59
CA ASP A 97 0.82 0.90 9.51
C ASP A 97 1.56 1.82 8.54
N GLY A 98 2.89 1.71 8.48
CA GLY A 98 3.73 2.44 7.53
C GLY A 98 3.41 2.07 6.08
N LEU A 99 3.26 0.77 5.78
CA LEU A 99 2.80 0.30 4.45
C LEU A 99 1.42 0.86 4.12
N ALA A 100 0.47 0.73 5.04
CA ALA A 100 -0.89 1.21 4.86
C ALA A 100 -0.94 2.73 4.66
N THR A 101 -0.14 3.49 5.40
CA THR A 101 0.00 4.95 5.26
C THR A 101 0.52 5.34 3.88
N ALA A 102 1.57 4.69 3.40
CA ALA A 102 2.12 4.96 2.07
C ALA A 102 1.12 4.60 0.95
N LEU A 103 0.43 3.48 1.08
CA LEU A 103 -0.55 3.02 0.09
C LEU A 103 -1.83 3.86 0.11
N LYS A 104 -2.26 4.39 1.26
CA LYS A 104 -3.38 5.35 1.33
C LYS A 104 -3.16 6.53 0.39
N ASP A 105 -1.92 7.00 0.27
CA ASP A 105 -1.56 8.13 -0.57
C ASP A 105 -1.28 7.77 -2.04
N SER A 106 -0.96 6.53 -2.35
CA SER A 106 -0.44 6.12 -3.67
C SER A 106 -1.28 5.07 -4.41
N ALA A 107 -2.15 4.30 -3.71
CA ALA A 107 -2.82 3.15 -4.31
C ALA A 107 -3.62 3.48 -5.57
N SER A 108 -4.36 4.59 -5.60
CA SER A 108 -5.13 5.01 -6.77
C SER A 108 -4.24 5.24 -8.00
N ALA A 109 -3.12 5.95 -7.84
CA ALA A 109 -2.18 6.21 -8.92
C ALA A 109 -1.45 4.92 -9.36
N LEU A 110 -1.10 4.04 -8.41
CA LEU A 110 -0.47 2.76 -8.71
C LEU A 110 -1.41 1.85 -9.52
N VAL A 111 -2.68 1.74 -9.14
CA VAL A 111 -3.69 0.98 -9.90
C VAL A 111 -3.89 1.57 -11.30
N THR A 112 -3.97 2.91 -11.41
CA THR A 112 -4.05 3.59 -12.71
C THR A 112 -2.84 3.28 -13.60
N ALA A 113 -1.67 3.07 -13.00
CA ALA A 113 -0.43 2.65 -13.67
C ALA A 113 -0.24 1.12 -13.68
N ASN A 114 -1.32 0.35 -13.70
CA ASN A 114 -1.41 -1.11 -13.86
C ASN A 114 -0.75 -1.94 -12.75
N ASN A 115 -0.54 -1.40 -11.55
CA ASN A 115 0.04 -2.19 -10.47
C ASN A 115 -1.04 -2.93 -9.67
N ASP A 116 -0.78 -4.19 -9.34
CA ASP A 116 -1.50 -4.92 -8.31
C ASP A 116 -0.98 -4.57 -6.88
N LEU A 117 -1.59 -5.15 -5.85
CA LEU A 117 -1.20 -4.89 -4.46
C LEU A 117 0.21 -5.39 -4.15
N ASN A 118 0.60 -6.56 -4.67
CA ASN A 118 1.93 -7.15 -4.41
C ASN A 118 3.03 -6.27 -5.01
N GLU A 119 2.80 -5.74 -6.21
CA GLU A 119 3.66 -4.77 -6.86
C GLU A 119 3.74 -3.46 -6.07
N ALA A 120 2.61 -2.98 -5.57
CA ALA A 120 2.53 -1.74 -4.80
C ALA A 120 3.28 -1.82 -3.46
N VAL A 121 3.14 -2.91 -2.70
CA VAL A 121 3.89 -3.09 -1.45
C VAL A 121 5.38 -3.28 -1.70
N SER A 122 5.76 -3.89 -2.83
CA SER A 122 7.17 -4.06 -3.22
C SER A 122 7.83 -2.72 -3.51
N LEU A 123 7.18 -1.87 -4.29
CA LEU A 123 7.64 -0.51 -4.57
C LEU A 123 7.74 0.33 -3.29
N THR A 124 6.74 0.22 -2.42
CA THR A 124 6.69 0.94 -1.14
C THR A 124 7.85 0.54 -0.24
N THR A 125 8.09 -0.75 -0.07
CA THR A 125 9.15 -1.27 0.80
C THR A 125 10.54 -0.89 0.28
N ALA A 126 10.80 -1.06 -1.02
CA ALA A 126 12.06 -0.66 -1.65
C ALA A 126 12.27 0.87 -1.62
N GLY A 127 11.21 1.66 -1.82
CA GLY A 127 11.25 3.11 -1.69
C GLY A 127 11.56 3.57 -0.27
N ASN A 128 11.05 2.85 0.74
CA ASN A 128 11.26 3.16 2.15
C ASN A 128 12.64 2.73 2.68
N ALA A 129 13.34 1.82 2.01
CA ALA A 129 14.60 1.25 2.49
C ALA A 129 15.65 2.31 2.90
N ILE A 130 15.75 3.38 2.16
CA ILE A 130 16.68 4.50 2.44
C ILE A 130 15.96 5.67 3.12
N THR A 131 14.74 5.96 2.70
CA THR A 131 14.02 7.18 3.11
C THR A 131 13.51 7.08 4.55
N GLN A 132 13.05 5.90 4.98
CA GLN A 132 12.47 5.63 6.30
C GLN A 132 11.35 6.62 6.69
N ASP A 133 10.52 7.01 5.69
CA ASP A 133 9.40 7.93 5.82
C ASP A 133 8.26 7.49 4.89
N PRO A 134 7.35 6.62 5.38
CA PRO A 134 6.27 6.04 4.56
C PRO A 134 5.40 7.08 3.86
N SER A 135 5.08 8.21 4.51
CA SER A 135 4.26 9.27 3.90
C SER A 135 4.96 9.90 2.69
N LYS A 136 6.26 10.18 2.82
CA LYS A 136 7.03 10.68 1.67
C LYS A 136 7.15 9.65 0.55
N VAL A 137 7.28 8.38 0.90
CA VAL A 137 7.31 7.27 -0.07
C VAL A 137 5.98 7.19 -0.82
N GLY A 138 4.84 7.24 -0.13
CA GLY A 138 3.52 7.24 -0.76
C GLY A 138 3.34 8.39 -1.75
N ALA A 139 3.65 9.62 -1.32
CA ALA A 139 3.61 10.79 -2.21
C ALA A 139 4.58 10.66 -3.40
N GLY A 140 5.77 10.07 -3.17
CA GLY A 140 6.75 9.81 -4.22
C GLY A 140 6.28 8.76 -5.23
N LEU A 141 5.69 7.67 -4.78
CA LEU A 141 5.14 6.62 -5.64
C LEU A 141 3.96 7.13 -6.47
N ARG A 142 3.08 7.94 -5.90
CA ARG A 142 2.02 8.63 -6.64
C ARG A 142 2.62 9.48 -7.76
N THR A 143 3.63 10.28 -7.44
CA THR A 143 4.31 11.14 -8.43
C THR A 143 4.98 10.30 -9.52
N ILE A 144 5.71 9.24 -9.17
CA ILE A 144 6.38 8.35 -10.12
C ILE A 144 5.36 7.70 -11.05
N SER A 145 4.29 7.11 -10.49
CA SER A 145 3.25 6.43 -11.27
C SER A 145 2.58 7.37 -12.27
N LEU A 146 2.16 8.56 -11.83
CA LEU A 146 1.51 9.54 -12.72
C LEU A 146 2.47 10.10 -13.79
N ARG A 147 3.75 10.29 -13.45
CA ARG A 147 4.76 10.70 -14.47
C ARG A 147 5.03 9.59 -15.49
N LEU A 148 4.98 8.33 -15.08
CA LEU A 148 5.10 7.17 -15.98
C LEU A 148 3.84 6.93 -16.83
N VAL A 149 2.65 7.27 -16.34
CA VAL A 149 1.42 7.33 -17.15
C VAL A 149 1.56 8.33 -18.28
N GLY A 150 2.21 9.48 -18.05
CA GLY A 150 2.67 10.40 -19.08
C GLY A 150 1.56 11.05 -19.89
N THR A 151 0.47 11.51 -19.24
CA THR A 151 -0.64 12.23 -19.88
C THR A 151 -0.83 13.62 -19.29
N GLU A 152 -1.57 14.50 -20.00
CA GLU A 152 -1.90 15.83 -19.48
C GLU A 152 -2.80 15.76 -18.26
N GLU A 153 -3.71 14.77 -18.19
CA GLU A 153 -4.58 14.52 -17.04
C GLU A 153 -3.74 14.16 -15.79
N ALA A 154 -2.77 13.27 -15.94
CA ALA A 154 -1.85 12.91 -14.86
C ALA A 154 -1.02 14.10 -14.38
N LYS A 155 -0.60 14.98 -15.31
CA LYS A 155 0.10 16.21 -14.97
C LYS A 155 -0.79 17.19 -14.22
N GLN A 156 -2.06 17.32 -14.62
CA GLN A 156 -3.01 18.17 -13.92
C GLN A 156 -3.28 17.66 -12.52
N GLU A 157 -3.46 16.36 -12.34
CA GLU A 157 -3.64 15.73 -11.03
C GLU A 157 -2.46 16.02 -10.09
N LEU A 158 -1.22 15.89 -10.55
CA LEU A 158 -0.04 16.24 -9.77
C LEU A 158 -0.01 17.74 -9.41
N SER A 159 -0.37 18.61 -10.35
CA SER A 159 -0.45 20.06 -10.13
C SER A 159 -1.49 20.41 -9.07
N ASP A 160 -2.66 19.79 -9.11
CA ASP A 160 -3.75 20.01 -8.15
C ASP A 160 -3.37 19.56 -6.73
N LEU A 161 -2.48 18.58 -6.62
CA LEU A 161 -1.90 18.09 -5.37
C LEU A 161 -0.68 18.90 -4.90
N GLY A 162 -0.27 19.91 -5.65
CA GLY A 162 0.90 20.74 -5.34
C GLY A 162 2.25 20.04 -5.56
N GLU A 163 2.27 18.93 -6.30
CA GLU A 163 3.50 18.23 -6.66
C GLU A 163 4.20 18.90 -7.86
N GLU A 164 5.51 18.65 -7.96
CA GLU A 164 6.33 19.21 -9.05
C GLU A 164 5.95 18.59 -10.39
N THR A 165 5.59 19.44 -11.36
CA THR A 165 5.27 19.03 -12.74
C THR A 165 6.29 19.51 -13.77
N ASP A 166 7.32 20.24 -13.35
CA ASP A 166 8.37 20.73 -14.24
C ASP A 166 9.06 19.57 -14.96
N GLY A 167 9.27 19.73 -16.26
CA GLY A 167 9.90 18.72 -17.10
C GLY A 167 9.09 17.43 -17.27
N MET A 168 7.85 17.35 -16.80
CA MET A 168 7.00 16.16 -17.00
C MET A 168 6.67 16.00 -18.49
N ILE A 169 6.91 14.80 -18.99
CA ILE A 169 6.58 14.43 -20.37
C ILE A 169 5.15 13.88 -20.39
N THR A 170 4.32 14.44 -21.27
CA THR A 170 2.88 14.14 -21.34
C THR A 170 2.48 13.45 -22.65
N THR A 171 3.43 12.88 -23.35
CA THR A 171 3.21 12.04 -24.53
C THR A 171 3.98 10.74 -24.40
N VAL A 172 3.27 9.63 -24.59
CA VAL A 172 3.80 8.25 -24.45
C VAL A 172 5.04 8.02 -25.31
N SER A 173 4.99 8.41 -26.59
CA SER A 173 6.13 8.19 -27.50
C SER A 173 7.38 8.92 -27.02
N LYS A 174 7.24 10.20 -26.61
CA LYS A 174 8.37 10.98 -26.12
C LYS A 174 8.92 10.45 -24.80
N LEU A 175 8.03 10.01 -23.88
CA LEU A 175 8.45 9.41 -22.61
C LEU A 175 9.23 8.10 -22.86
N ARG A 176 8.69 7.24 -23.71
CA ARG A 176 9.32 6.00 -24.14
C ARG A 176 10.71 6.26 -24.74
N ASP A 177 10.79 7.14 -25.74
CA ASP A 177 12.05 7.47 -26.41
C ASP A 177 13.08 8.03 -25.42
N THR A 178 12.66 8.92 -24.51
CA THR A 178 13.55 9.49 -23.49
C THR A 178 14.13 8.43 -22.57
N ILE A 179 13.30 7.47 -22.09
CA ILE A 179 13.76 6.38 -21.22
C ILE A 179 14.66 5.40 -21.99
N MET A 180 14.29 5.05 -23.22
CA MET A 180 15.11 4.19 -24.07
C MET A 180 16.49 4.82 -24.35
N ASP A 181 16.54 6.09 -24.71
CA ASP A 181 17.80 6.79 -24.98
C ASP A 181 18.69 6.88 -23.73
N ALA A 182 18.12 7.19 -22.56
CA ALA A 182 18.86 7.25 -21.30
C ALA A 182 19.44 5.89 -20.87
N THR A 183 18.84 4.78 -21.28
CA THR A 183 19.25 3.43 -20.88
C THR A 183 19.98 2.66 -22.00
N LYS A 184 20.05 3.22 -23.21
CA LYS A 184 20.59 2.57 -24.40
C LYS A 184 22.01 2.05 -24.24
N ALA A 185 22.90 2.86 -23.68
CA ALA A 185 24.30 2.49 -23.47
C ALA A 185 24.49 1.41 -22.40
N ALA A 186 23.50 1.25 -21.50
CA ALA A 186 23.52 0.29 -20.39
C ALA A 186 22.85 -1.06 -20.75
N SER A 187 22.00 -1.08 -21.78
CA SER A 187 21.31 -2.30 -22.20
C SER A 187 22.21 -3.19 -23.05
N SER A 188 22.09 -4.51 -22.90
CA SER A 188 22.91 -5.50 -23.61
C SER A 188 22.66 -5.55 -25.11
N ASP A 189 21.44 -5.22 -25.53
CA ASP A 189 21.04 -5.19 -26.95
C ASP A 189 21.23 -3.81 -27.61
N GLY A 190 21.65 -2.82 -26.85
CA GLY A 190 21.88 -1.45 -27.34
C GLY A 190 20.60 -0.69 -27.74
N LYS A 191 19.40 -1.18 -27.33
CA LYS A 191 18.11 -0.52 -27.66
C LYS A 191 17.58 0.35 -26.53
N GLY A 192 17.98 0.07 -25.28
CA GLY A 192 17.45 0.69 -24.09
C GLY A 192 16.21 -0.01 -23.55
N PHE A 193 15.74 0.44 -22.37
CA PHE A 193 14.58 -0.12 -21.70
C PHE A 193 13.28 0.43 -22.30
N ASP A 194 12.41 -0.46 -22.74
CA ASP A 194 11.09 -0.11 -23.28
C ASP A 194 10.02 -0.19 -22.19
N ILE A 195 9.24 0.88 -22.01
CA ILE A 195 8.12 0.95 -21.08
C ILE A 195 6.87 0.20 -21.58
N LEU A 196 6.89 -0.25 -22.83
CA LEU A 196 5.83 -1.09 -23.42
C LEU A 196 6.28 -2.55 -23.46
N ASP A 197 5.30 -3.44 -23.34
CA ASP A 197 5.51 -4.87 -23.58
C ASP A 197 5.58 -5.22 -25.09
N SER A 198 5.77 -6.49 -25.39
CA SER A 198 5.83 -6.99 -26.78
C SER A 198 4.52 -6.81 -27.58
N ASN A 199 3.40 -6.57 -26.89
CA ASN A 199 2.08 -6.37 -27.48
C ASN A 199 1.74 -4.86 -27.61
N GLY A 200 2.63 -3.99 -27.12
CA GLY A 200 2.42 -2.55 -27.12
C GLY A 200 1.61 -2.02 -25.94
N ASN A 201 1.35 -2.83 -24.92
CA ASN A 201 0.70 -2.39 -23.70
C ASN A 201 1.71 -1.75 -22.73
N TYR A 202 1.24 -0.83 -21.91
CA TYR A 202 2.04 -0.25 -20.84
C TYR A 202 2.37 -1.30 -19.79
N LYS A 203 3.64 -1.38 -19.42
CA LYS A 203 4.09 -2.09 -18.23
C LYS A 203 3.64 -1.38 -16.97
N SER A 204 3.45 -2.12 -15.87
CA SER A 204 3.19 -1.52 -14.56
C SER A 204 4.35 -0.63 -14.10
N THR A 205 4.10 0.26 -13.15
CA THR A 205 5.19 1.03 -12.50
C THR A 205 6.24 0.08 -11.92
N TYR A 206 5.81 -1.02 -11.30
CA TYR A 206 6.71 -2.06 -10.77
C TYR A 206 7.59 -2.66 -11.86
N GLU A 207 7.01 -3.14 -12.96
CA GLU A 207 7.76 -3.73 -14.08
C GLU A 207 8.77 -2.74 -14.68
N ILE A 208 8.38 -1.46 -14.79
CA ILE A 208 9.29 -0.41 -15.29
C ILE A 208 10.43 -0.20 -14.29
N MET A 209 10.12 0.01 -13.01
CA MET A 209 11.14 0.24 -11.99
C MET A 209 12.06 -0.96 -11.81
N GLN A 210 11.54 -2.19 -11.88
CA GLN A 210 12.33 -3.41 -11.84
C GLN A 210 13.30 -3.50 -13.02
N GLY A 211 12.82 -3.26 -14.23
CA GLY A 211 13.67 -3.28 -15.43
C GLY A 211 14.74 -2.19 -15.41
N LEU A 212 14.43 -1.01 -14.90
CA LEU A 212 15.41 0.07 -14.70
C LEU A 212 16.42 -0.26 -13.58
N ALA A 213 15.97 -0.93 -12.52
CA ALA A 213 16.84 -1.39 -11.43
C ALA A 213 17.86 -2.44 -11.92
N ASP A 214 17.47 -3.30 -12.88
CA ASP A 214 18.39 -4.26 -13.52
C ASP A 214 19.50 -3.57 -14.34
N LEU A 215 19.25 -2.38 -14.83
CA LEU A 215 20.21 -1.60 -15.59
C LEU A 215 20.99 -0.58 -14.72
N TYR A 216 20.60 -0.36 -13.47
CA TYR A 216 21.12 0.71 -12.63
C TYR A 216 22.65 0.76 -12.56
N ASP A 217 23.29 -0.34 -12.21
CA ASP A 217 24.77 -0.41 -12.09
C ASP A 217 25.47 -0.16 -13.44
N ASN A 218 24.88 -0.65 -14.53
CA ASN A 218 25.39 -0.41 -15.86
C ASN A 218 25.24 1.05 -16.29
N ILE A 219 24.13 1.71 -15.94
CA ILE A 219 23.93 3.15 -16.21
C ILE A 219 25.00 3.95 -15.46
N VAL A 220 25.20 3.69 -14.15
CA VAL A 220 26.21 4.36 -13.34
C VAL A 220 27.60 4.16 -13.95
N LYS A 221 27.94 2.93 -14.38
CA LYS A 221 29.21 2.63 -15.00
C LYS A 221 29.39 3.38 -16.33
N LYS A 222 28.38 3.37 -17.19
CA LYS A 222 28.44 4.01 -18.50
C LYS A 222 28.48 5.53 -18.41
N ASP A 223 27.77 6.12 -17.47
CA ASP A 223 27.85 7.57 -17.21
C ASP A 223 29.28 7.98 -16.83
N LYS A 224 29.98 7.20 -16.01
CA LYS A 224 31.39 7.45 -15.67
C LYS A 224 32.32 7.26 -16.88
N GLU A 225 32.11 6.20 -17.67
CA GLU A 225 32.96 5.89 -18.84
C GLU A 225 32.81 6.94 -19.97
N LEU A 226 31.59 7.42 -20.20
CA LEU A 226 31.25 8.30 -21.31
C LEU A 226 31.17 9.80 -20.94
N GLY A 227 31.24 10.10 -19.65
CA GLY A 227 31.06 11.48 -19.16
C GLY A 227 29.62 12.00 -19.33
N THR A 228 28.64 11.10 -19.28
CA THR A 228 27.21 11.41 -19.39
C THR A 228 26.53 11.51 -18.03
N ASN A 229 25.26 11.91 -17.99
CA ASN A 229 24.46 12.06 -16.77
C ASN A 229 23.06 11.43 -16.95
N ASN A 230 23.01 10.25 -17.59
CA ASN A 230 21.79 9.57 -17.94
C ASN A 230 20.99 9.13 -16.71
N LEU A 231 21.65 8.73 -15.63
CA LEU A 231 20.98 8.35 -14.40
C LEU A 231 20.16 9.52 -13.81
N ASN A 232 20.73 10.70 -13.70
CA ASN A 232 20.00 11.86 -13.20
C ASN A 232 18.87 12.27 -14.13
N LEU A 233 19.10 12.25 -15.44
CA LEU A 233 18.06 12.51 -16.43
C LEU A 233 16.88 11.53 -16.28
N LEU A 234 17.19 10.24 -16.10
CA LEU A 234 16.19 9.19 -15.87
C LEU A 234 15.39 9.44 -14.59
N LEU A 235 16.08 9.67 -13.46
CA LEU A 235 15.45 9.93 -12.17
C LEU A 235 14.56 11.18 -12.21
N GLU A 236 15.01 12.28 -12.80
CA GLU A 236 14.20 13.49 -12.97
C GLU A 236 13.01 13.28 -13.91
N THR A 237 13.17 12.48 -14.96
CA THR A 237 12.09 12.15 -15.89
C THR A 237 10.97 11.39 -15.19
N ILE A 238 11.32 10.33 -14.45
CA ILE A 238 10.32 9.41 -13.83
C ILE A 238 9.77 9.91 -12.50
N ALA A 239 10.50 10.76 -11.76
CA ALA A 239 10.12 11.16 -10.40
C ALA A 239 10.07 12.68 -10.18
N GLY A 240 10.58 13.49 -11.11
CA GLY A 240 10.85 14.91 -10.85
C GLY A 240 12.01 15.10 -9.86
N LYS A 241 12.45 16.34 -9.67
CA LYS A 241 13.59 16.65 -8.79
C LYS A 241 13.29 16.34 -7.32
N ASN A 242 12.07 16.66 -6.89
CA ASN A 242 11.68 16.56 -5.48
C ASN A 242 11.50 15.11 -5.00
N ARG A 243 11.24 14.15 -5.91
CA ARG A 243 10.97 12.74 -5.59
C ARG A 243 12.04 11.79 -6.16
N SER A 244 13.10 12.31 -6.78
CA SER A 244 14.19 11.52 -7.37
C SER A 244 14.88 10.58 -6.37
N ASN A 245 14.94 10.97 -5.09
CA ASN A 245 15.50 10.14 -4.02
C ASN A 245 14.66 8.87 -3.77
N ILE A 246 13.34 8.92 -3.90
CA ILE A 246 12.46 7.74 -3.78
C ILE A 246 12.71 6.79 -4.95
N ALA A 247 12.73 7.30 -6.19
CA ALA A 247 13.07 6.51 -7.36
C ALA A 247 14.47 5.87 -7.23
N ALA A 248 15.47 6.64 -6.79
CA ALA A 248 16.82 6.13 -6.56
C ALA A 248 16.84 5.02 -5.51
N SER A 249 16.09 5.15 -4.40
CA SER A 249 15.96 4.10 -3.39
C SER A 249 15.45 2.80 -4.00
N ILE A 250 14.40 2.85 -4.81
CA ILE A 250 13.83 1.68 -5.48
C ILE A 250 14.86 1.03 -6.41
N LEU A 251 15.53 1.82 -7.27
CA LEU A 251 16.49 1.30 -8.24
C LEU A 251 17.73 0.66 -7.58
N GLN A 252 18.16 1.17 -6.43
CA GLN A 252 19.27 0.63 -5.67
C GLN A 252 18.93 -0.64 -4.89
N ASN A 253 17.65 -0.87 -4.59
CA ASN A 253 17.18 -2.01 -3.80
C ASN A 253 16.47 -3.08 -4.65
N ARG A 254 17.08 -3.41 -5.82
CA ARG A 254 16.56 -4.38 -6.79
C ARG A 254 16.18 -5.73 -6.18
N ASP A 255 17.04 -6.30 -5.36
CA ASP A 255 16.82 -7.62 -4.79
C ASP A 255 15.67 -7.58 -3.75
N MET A 256 15.59 -6.51 -2.96
CA MET A 256 14.45 -6.27 -2.05
C MET A 256 13.15 -6.14 -2.83
N LEU A 257 13.15 -5.39 -3.93
CA LEU A 257 11.96 -5.22 -4.79
C LEU A 257 11.38 -6.57 -5.25
N ARG A 258 12.24 -7.52 -5.62
CA ARG A 258 11.84 -8.88 -6.03
C ARG A 258 11.40 -9.74 -4.85
N SER A 259 12.20 -9.77 -3.78
CA SER A 259 11.90 -10.61 -2.61
C SER A 259 10.57 -10.21 -1.96
N VAL A 260 10.31 -8.90 -1.84
CA VAL A 260 9.03 -8.41 -1.30
C VAL A 260 7.85 -8.84 -2.17
N TYR A 261 7.99 -8.78 -3.49
CA TYR A 261 6.94 -9.23 -4.41
C TYR A 261 6.63 -10.73 -4.23
N GLU A 262 7.67 -11.57 -4.14
CA GLU A 262 7.52 -13.01 -3.90
C GLU A 262 6.89 -13.30 -2.53
N ASP A 263 7.31 -12.60 -1.48
CA ASP A 263 6.78 -12.77 -0.12
C ASP A 263 5.33 -12.26 -0.02
N ALA A 264 4.97 -11.19 -0.73
CA ALA A 264 3.61 -10.68 -0.79
C ALA A 264 2.64 -11.69 -1.42
N GLN A 265 3.07 -12.42 -2.45
CA GLN A 265 2.28 -13.51 -3.06
C GLN A 265 2.06 -14.70 -2.12
N ASN A 266 2.84 -14.84 -1.05
CA ASN A 266 2.79 -15.95 -0.10
C ASN A 266 2.34 -15.48 1.30
N SER A 267 1.48 -14.47 1.38
CA SER A 267 1.06 -13.82 2.63
C SER A 267 -0.16 -14.45 3.30
N GLU A 268 -0.89 -15.34 2.64
CA GLU A 268 -2.15 -15.93 3.12
C GLU A 268 -2.03 -16.45 4.57
N GLY A 269 -2.93 -16.01 5.43
CA GLY A 269 -3.02 -16.39 6.85
C GLY A 269 -2.01 -15.70 7.77
N SER A 270 -1.22 -14.74 7.29
CA SER A 270 -0.25 -14.01 8.12
C SER A 270 -0.93 -13.24 9.25
N ALA A 271 -1.97 -12.48 8.94
CA ALA A 271 -2.72 -11.69 9.92
C ALA A 271 -3.45 -12.56 10.95
N GLU A 272 -4.04 -13.68 10.53
CA GLU A 272 -4.69 -14.61 11.46
C GLU A 272 -3.70 -15.19 12.47
N LYS A 273 -2.52 -15.57 12.01
CA LYS A 273 -1.46 -16.07 12.88
C LYS A 273 -1.02 -15.04 13.91
N GLU A 274 -0.86 -13.80 13.52
CA GLU A 274 -0.49 -12.72 14.42
C GLU A 274 -1.63 -12.34 15.36
N LEU A 275 -2.87 -12.27 14.87
CA LEU A 275 -4.05 -12.06 15.70
C LEU A 275 -4.14 -13.10 16.83
N ASN A 276 -3.91 -14.38 16.52
CA ASN A 276 -3.90 -15.42 17.54
C ASN A 276 -2.81 -15.16 18.61
N SER A 277 -1.65 -14.68 18.21
CA SER A 277 -0.58 -14.29 19.14
C SER A 277 -0.98 -13.08 19.99
N TYR A 278 -1.65 -12.08 19.38
CA TYR A 278 -2.20 -10.94 20.10
C TYR A 278 -3.27 -11.36 21.12
N LEU A 279 -4.23 -12.23 20.76
CA LEU A 279 -5.28 -12.71 21.65
C LEU A 279 -4.72 -13.47 22.87
N ASP A 280 -3.57 -14.09 22.72
CA ASP A 280 -2.87 -14.75 23.82
C ASP A 280 -2.02 -13.78 24.68
N SER A 281 -1.82 -12.56 24.22
CA SER A 281 -1.11 -11.52 24.97
C SER A 281 -1.90 -11.00 26.16
N ILE A 282 -1.24 -10.23 27.04
CA ILE A 282 -1.91 -9.56 28.17
C ILE A 282 -2.94 -8.56 27.67
N ASP A 283 -2.60 -7.77 26.67
CA ASP A 283 -3.48 -6.73 26.13
C ASP A 283 -4.71 -7.31 25.45
N GLY A 284 -4.56 -8.39 24.67
CA GLY A 284 -5.67 -9.12 24.09
C GLY A 284 -6.61 -9.72 25.13
N LYS A 285 -6.05 -10.30 26.20
CA LYS A 285 -6.85 -10.85 27.32
C LYS A 285 -7.55 -9.74 28.12
N MET A 286 -6.93 -8.59 28.29
CA MET A 286 -7.55 -7.43 28.93
C MET A 286 -8.73 -6.91 28.10
N ALA A 287 -8.59 -6.78 26.77
CA ALA A 287 -9.66 -6.38 25.88
C ALA A 287 -10.84 -7.34 25.90
N GLN A 288 -10.60 -8.66 25.89
CA GLN A 288 -11.64 -9.68 26.04
C GLN A 288 -12.35 -9.61 27.40
N LEU A 289 -11.61 -9.35 28.48
CA LEU A 289 -12.19 -9.20 29.82
C LEU A 289 -13.09 -7.95 29.90
N GLU A 290 -12.66 -6.84 29.32
CA GLU A 290 -13.47 -5.63 29.22
C GLU A 290 -14.75 -5.86 28.41
N ASN A 291 -14.65 -6.54 27.27
CA ASN A 291 -15.78 -6.90 26.43
C ASN A 291 -16.81 -7.78 27.21
N ARG A 292 -16.35 -8.79 27.93
CA ARG A 292 -17.20 -9.65 28.76
C ARG A 292 -17.87 -8.88 29.91
N ALA A 293 -17.19 -7.92 30.50
CA ALA A 293 -17.79 -7.04 31.51
C ALA A 293 -18.91 -6.17 30.90
N GLN A 294 -18.70 -5.61 29.70
CA GLN A 294 -19.72 -4.85 28.97
C GLN A 294 -20.93 -5.73 28.63
N GLU A 295 -20.70 -6.96 28.14
CA GLU A 295 -21.74 -7.94 27.84
C GLU A 295 -22.57 -8.31 29.11
N PHE A 296 -21.89 -8.54 30.25
CA PHE A 296 -22.55 -8.83 31.51
C PHE A 296 -23.48 -7.69 31.93
N TRP A 297 -22.99 -6.45 31.94
CA TRP A 297 -23.82 -5.29 32.30
C TRP A 297 -24.97 -5.09 31.32
N PHE A 298 -24.75 -5.30 30.05
CA PHE A 298 -25.80 -5.23 29.03
C PHE A 298 -26.94 -6.25 29.33
N LYS A 299 -26.59 -7.50 29.63
CA LYS A 299 -27.57 -8.53 29.99
C LYS A 299 -28.32 -8.22 31.28
N VAL A 300 -27.67 -7.62 32.28
CA VAL A 300 -28.30 -7.20 33.55
C VAL A 300 -29.33 -6.11 33.29
N ILE A 301 -28.96 -5.08 32.51
CA ILE A 301 -29.86 -3.95 32.21
C ILE A 301 -31.07 -4.45 31.37
N ASP A 302 -30.85 -5.32 30.39
CA ASP A 302 -31.95 -5.87 29.56
C ASP A 302 -32.89 -6.75 30.39
N SER A 303 -32.38 -7.41 31.42
CA SER A 303 -33.21 -8.23 32.32
C SER A 303 -34.04 -7.44 33.33
N GLU A 304 -33.63 -6.19 33.65
CA GLU A 304 -34.38 -5.32 34.58
C GLU A 304 -35.47 -4.49 33.85
N THR A 305 -35.52 -4.53 32.52
CA THR A 305 -36.47 -3.75 31.71
C THR A 305 -37.71 -4.58 31.31
N ILE A 306 -37.90 -5.76 31.89
CA ILE A 306 -39.11 -6.59 31.84
C ILE A 306 -39.82 -6.46 33.21
#